data_0c2f2781f2949dafb2ec7841a0673661
#
_entry.id   0c2f2781f2949dafb2ec7841a0673661
#
_cell.length_a   1.000
_cell.length_b   1.000
_cell.length_c   1.000
_cell.angle_alpha   90.00
_cell.angle_beta   90.00
_cell.angle_gamma   90.00
#
_symmetry.space_group_name_H-M   'P 1'
#
loop_
_entity.id
_entity.type
_entity.pdbx_description
1 polymer ?
#
loop_
_entity_poly.entity_id
_entity_poly.type
_entity_poly.pdbx_seq_one_letter_code
_entity_poly.pdbx_strand_id
1 'polypeptide(L)'
;MTQTPLDVARAAWGEALPDWIEALAIECGKASQNRVAERLGRSAAMISQILRAKYPGDLAGFEERFKGVFQAQALDCPALGLIPSHECQDWRVKGRVWAPGSPRRTWMYRACRACPRNRSE
;
A
#
# COMPACT_ATOMS: atom_id res chain seq x y z
N MET A 1 14.18 -7.85 27.44
CA MET A 1 13.32 -6.73 27.05
C MET A 1 12.80 -6.92 25.64
N THR A 2 11.56 -6.65 25.46
CA THR A 2 10.91 -6.88 24.18
C THR A 2 11.13 -5.66 23.30
N GLN A 3 11.65 -5.86 22.09
CA GLN A 3 11.78 -4.77 21.15
C GLN A 3 10.42 -4.39 20.58
N THR A 4 10.15 -3.09 20.47
CA THR A 4 8.96 -2.62 19.79
C THR A 4 9.20 -2.65 18.28
N PRO A 5 8.14 -2.67 17.45
CA PRO A 5 8.32 -2.58 16.00
C PRO A 5 9.14 -1.35 15.59
N LEU A 6 8.98 -0.23 16.30
CA LEU A 6 9.75 0.97 16.00
C LEU A 6 11.25 0.76 16.29
N ASP A 7 11.58 0.07 17.38
CA ASP A 7 12.97 -0.25 17.70
C ASP A 7 13.59 -1.11 16.59
N VAL A 8 12.86 -2.10 16.11
CA VAL A 8 13.30 -2.97 15.02
C VAL A 8 13.57 -2.16 13.76
N ALA A 9 12.64 -1.27 13.41
CA ALA A 9 12.77 -0.45 12.21
C ALA A 9 13.98 0.51 12.31
N ARG A 10 14.15 1.14 13.45
CA ARG A 10 15.28 2.06 13.66
C ARG A 10 16.61 1.33 13.59
N ALA A 11 16.67 0.13 14.14
CA ALA A 11 17.89 -0.67 14.09
C ALA A 11 18.22 -1.12 12.67
N ALA A 12 17.22 -1.47 11.88
CA ALA A 12 17.42 -1.99 10.53
C ALA A 12 17.69 -0.87 9.51
N TRP A 13 16.96 0.23 9.59
CA TRP A 13 17.05 1.31 8.63
C TRP A 13 18.02 2.41 9.03
N GLY A 14 18.28 2.57 10.33
CA GLY A 14 19.19 3.60 10.83
C GLY A 14 18.69 5.00 10.49
N GLU A 15 19.61 5.86 10.07
CA GLU A 15 19.28 7.24 9.71
C GLU A 15 18.47 7.34 8.42
N ALA A 16 18.47 6.28 7.61
CA ALA A 16 17.72 6.25 6.35
C ALA A 16 16.28 5.84 6.53
N LEU A 17 15.79 5.71 7.77
CA LEU A 17 14.42 5.28 8.05
C LEU A 17 13.42 6.25 7.41
N PRO A 18 12.62 5.81 6.43
CA PRO A 18 11.60 6.67 5.83
C PRO A 18 10.48 6.98 6.82
N ASP A 19 9.89 8.16 6.69
CA ASP A 19 8.80 8.59 7.58
C ASP A 19 7.62 7.62 7.56
N TRP A 20 7.29 7.07 6.38
CA TRP A 20 6.14 6.18 6.28
C TRP A 20 6.42 4.82 6.95
N ILE A 21 7.66 4.36 6.95
CA ILE A 21 8.02 3.11 7.65
C ILE A 21 8.00 3.35 9.15
N GLU A 22 8.43 4.52 9.60
CA GLU A 22 8.28 4.88 11.01
C GLU A 22 6.80 4.86 11.41
N ALA A 23 5.94 5.46 10.60
CA ALA A 23 4.50 5.45 10.86
C ALA A 23 3.93 4.02 10.87
N LEU A 24 4.38 3.17 9.94
CA LEU A 24 3.98 1.77 9.90
C LEU A 24 4.37 1.05 11.20
N ALA A 25 5.59 1.29 11.67
CA ALA A 25 6.07 0.67 12.91
C ALA A 25 5.24 1.14 14.11
N ILE A 26 4.88 2.41 14.15
CA ILE A 26 4.04 2.97 15.21
C ILE A 26 2.67 2.31 15.20
N GLU A 27 2.07 2.13 14.02
CA GLU A 27 0.76 1.47 13.93
C GLU A 27 0.84 0.02 14.40
N CYS A 28 1.91 -0.68 14.05
CA CYS A 28 2.12 -2.05 14.54
C CYS A 28 2.27 -2.08 16.05
N GLY A 29 2.88 -1.07 16.63
CA GLY A 29 3.03 -0.97 18.08
C GLY A 29 1.71 -0.69 18.81
N LYS A 30 0.80 0.04 18.15
CA LYS A 30 -0.50 0.34 18.73
C LYS A 30 -1.46 -0.85 18.72
N ALA A 31 -1.34 -1.71 17.73
CA ALA A 31 -2.21 -2.86 17.56
C ALA A 31 -1.38 -4.14 17.52
N SER A 32 -1.02 -4.59 16.32
CA SER A 32 -0.11 -5.71 16.09
C SER A 32 0.23 -5.74 14.60
N GLN A 33 1.29 -6.46 14.25
CA GLN A 33 1.62 -6.66 12.84
C GLN A 33 0.50 -7.40 12.12
N ASN A 34 -0.14 -8.36 12.78
CA ASN A 34 -1.24 -9.10 12.18
C ASN A 34 -2.44 -8.22 11.86
N ARG A 35 -2.81 -7.34 12.77
CA ARG A 35 -3.94 -6.43 12.54
C ARG A 35 -3.67 -5.41 11.45
N VAL A 36 -2.46 -4.87 11.43
CA VAL A 36 -2.05 -3.95 10.38
C VAL A 36 -2.07 -4.66 9.02
N ALA A 37 -1.56 -5.90 8.98
CA ALA A 37 -1.55 -6.69 7.75
C ALA A 37 -2.97 -6.94 7.24
N GLU A 38 -3.91 -7.25 8.14
CA GLU A 38 -5.31 -7.44 7.74
C GLU A 38 -5.89 -6.18 7.11
N ARG A 39 -5.64 -5.01 7.71
CA ARG A 39 -6.15 -3.76 7.16
C ARG A 39 -5.56 -3.44 5.80
N LEU A 40 -4.31 -3.83 5.57
CA LEU A 40 -3.63 -3.58 4.30
C LEU A 40 -3.90 -4.66 3.26
N GLY A 41 -4.48 -5.79 3.66
CA GLY A 41 -4.66 -6.92 2.75
C GLY A 41 -3.34 -7.55 2.36
N ARG A 42 -2.39 -7.58 3.29
CA ARG A 42 -1.05 -8.14 3.07
C ARG A 42 -0.70 -9.08 4.22
N SER A 43 0.42 -9.81 4.11
CA SER A 43 0.83 -10.75 5.16
C SER A 43 1.64 -10.05 6.24
N ALA A 44 1.56 -10.58 7.46
CA ALA A 44 2.38 -10.09 8.56
C ALA A 44 3.87 -10.30 8.29
N ALA A 45 4.21 -11.38 7.59
CA ALA A 45 5.60 -11.66 7.21
C ALA A 45 6.17 -10.55 6.30
N MET A 46 5.36 -10.03 5.38
CA MET A 46 5.76 -8.92 4.53
C MET A 46 6.07 -7.68 5.36
N ILE A 47 5.21 -7.36 6.32
CA ILE A 47 5.43 -6.22 7.22
C ILE A 47 6.72 -6.40 8.00
N SER A 48 6.96 -7.60 8.53
CA SER A 48 8.17 -7.89 9.27
C SER A 48 9.43 -7.67 8.42
N GLN A 49 9.39 -8.12 7.17
CA GLN A 49 10.51 -7.92 6.25
C GLN A 49 10.75 -6.45 5.94
N ILE A 50 9.69 -5.69 5.76
CA ILE A 50 9.79 -4.25 5.48
C ILE A 50 10.40 -3.51 6.67
N LEU A 51 9.96 -3.81 7.88
CA LEU A 51 10.50 -3.18 9.07
C LEU A 51 11.98 -3.50 9.26
N ARG A 52 12.42 -4.68 8.82
CA ARG A 52 13.80 -5.10 8.92
C ARG A 52 14.65 -4.75 7.71
N ALA A 53 14.13 -3.98 6.77
CA ALA A 53 14.82 -3.58 5.54
C ALA A 53 15.27 -4.79 4.70
N LYS A 54 14.46 -5.85 4.70
CA LYS A 54 14.78 -7.09 3.98
C LYS A 54 13.73 -7.51 2.96
N TYR A 55 12.79 -6.62 2.67
CA TYR A 55 11.71 -6.96 1.73
C TYR A 55 12.23 -6.86 0.30
N PRO A 56 12.19 -7.97 -0.47
CA PRO A 56 12.72 -7.97 -1.83
C PRO A 56 11.72 -7.55 -2.90
N GLY A 57 10.46 -7.30 -2.52
CA GLY A 57 9.41 -7.01 -3.48
C GLY A 57 9.23 -5.53 -3.75
N ASP A 58 8.03 -5.16 -4.18
CA ASP A 58 7.70 -3.79 -4.56
C ASP A 58 7.42 -2.93 -3.33
N LEU A 59 8.45 -2.30 -2.81
CA LEU A 59 8.34 -1.45 -1.64
C LEU A 59 7.50 -0.21 -1.93
N ALA A 60 7.63 0.37 -3.13
CA ALA A 60 6.87 1.55 -3.50
C ALA A 60 5.37 1.27 -3.56
N GLY A 61 4.98 0.09 -4.04
CA GLY A 61 3.58 -0.31 -4.06
C GLY A 61 3.02 -0.48 -2.65
N PHE A 62 3.81 -1.04 -1.75
CA PHE A 62 3.39 -1.16 -0.35
C PHE A 62 3.26 0.21 0.31
N GLU A 63 4.19 1.12 0.03
CA GLU A 63 4.13 2.48 0.54
C GLU A 63 2.85 3.19 0.11
N GLU A 64 2.50 3.09 -1.16
CA GLU A 64 1.28 3.70 -1.69
C GLU A 64 0.05 3.14 -0.98
N ARG A 65 0.00 1.84 -0.77
CA ARG A 65 -1.12 1.21 -0.10
C ARG A 65 -1.22 1.62 1.36
N PHE A 66 -0.10 1.66 2.06
CA PHE A 66 -0.09 2.10 3.45
C PHE A 66 -0.58 3.53 3.60
N LYS A 67 -0.10 4.42 2.75
CA LYS A 67 -0.50 5.83 2.79
C LYS A 67 -1.99 6.00 2.50
N GLY A 68 -2.54 5.19 1.60
CA GLY A 68 -3.97 5.22 1.30
C GLY A 68 -4.82 4.77 2.47
N VAL A 69 -4.43 3.68 3.14
CA VAL A 69 -5.21 3.09 4.22
C VAL A 69 -5.04 3.84 5.53
N PHE A 70 -3.83 4.20 5.90
CA PHE A 70 -3.53 4.75 7.23
C PHE A 70 -3.32 6.25 7.25
N GLN A 71 -2.92 6.86 6.16
CA GLN A 71 -2.64 8.29 6.10
C GLN A 71 -3.62 9.05 5.23
N ALA A 72 -4.67 8.37 4.78
CA ALA A 72 -5.77 8.94 4.01
C ALA A 72 -5.30 9.68 2.75
N GLN A 73 -4.18 9.25 2.16
CA GLN A 73 -3.71 9.85 0.92
C GLN A 73 -4.69 9.53 -0.20
N ALA A 74 -5.07 10.55 -0.95
CA ALA A 74 -6.06 10.42 -2.00
C ALA A 74 -5.50 10.86 -3.35
N LEU A 75 -6.08 10.32 -4.42
CA LEU A 75 -5.73 10.64 -5.80
C LEU A 75 -7.00 11.05 -6.54
N ASP A 76 -6.83 11.92 -7.52
CA ASP A 76 -7.96 12.34 -8.37
C ASP A 76 -8.08 11.35 -9.54
N CYS A 77 -9.08 10.49 -9.47
CA CYS A 77 -9.34 9.50 -10.51
C CYS A 77 -10.26 10.10 -11.57
N PRO A 78 -9.90 10.04 -12.87
CA PRO A 78 -10.76 10.60 -13.93
C PRO A 78 -12.15 9.98 -13.96
N ALA A 79 -12.30 8.74 -13.50
CA ALA A 79 -13.59 8.06 -13.53
C ALA A 79 -14.37 8.20 -12.22
N LEU A 80 -13.68 8.08 -11.08
CA LEU A 80 -14.34 8.03 -9.77
C LEU A 80 -14.19 9.31 -8.96
N GLY A 81 -13.39 10.26 -9.41
CA GLY A 81 -13.11 11.45 -8.63
C GLY A 81 -12.04 11.20 -7.57
N LEU A 82 -12.15 11.85 -6.44
CA LEU A 82 -11.17 11.72 -5.37
C LEU A 82 -11.35 10.38 -4.65
N ILE A 83 -10.33 9.52 -4.73
CA ILE A 83 -10.36 8.21 -4.08
C ILE A 83 -9.05 7.99 -3.31
N PRO A 84 -9.06 7.12 -2.27
CA PRO A 84 -7.81 6.76 -1.59
C PRO A 84 -6.82 6.11 -2.55
N SER A 85 -5.53 6.35 -2.32
CA SER A 85 -4.50 5.82 -3.22
C SER A 85 -4.50 4.30 -3.30
N HIS A 86 -4.85 3.60 -2.22
CA HIS A 86 -4.93 2.13 -2.26
C HIS A 86 -6.09 1.65 -3.13
N GLU A 87 -7.19 2.39 -3.21
CA GLU A 87 -8.30 2.05 -4.10
C GLU A 87 -7.90 2.22 -5.56
N CYS A 88 -7.18 3.28 -5.87
CA CYS A 88 -6.62 3.46 -7.21
C CYS A 88 -5.70 2.30 -7.56
N GLN A 89 -4.88 1.85 -6.63
CA GLN A 89 -3.99 0.71 -6.81
C GLN A 89 -4.78 -0.55 -7.17
N ASP A 90 -5.87 -0.80 -6.45
CA ASP A 90 -6.71 -1.97 -6.69
C ASP A 90 -7.33 -1.94 -8.10
N TRP A 91 -7.81 -0.77 -8.54
CA TRP A 91 -8.37 -0.66 -9.88
C TRP A 91 -7.32 -0.82 -10.97
N ARG A 92 -6.09 -0.35 -10.73
CA ARG A 92 -5.01 -0.55 -11.69
C ARG A 92 -4.68 -2.04 -11.87
N VAL A 93 -4.69 -2.79 -10.78
CA VAL A 93 -4.47 -4.24 -10.85
C VAL A 93 -5.60 -4.92 -11.61
N LYS A 94 -6.85 -4.58 -11.32
CA LYS A 94 -8.00 -5.14 -12.03
C LYS A 94 -7.99 -4.77 -13.51
N GLY A 95 -7.46 -3.60 -13.84
CA GLY A 95 -7.39 -3.13 -15.22
C GLY A 95 -6.34 -3.81 -16.08
N ARG A 96 -5.49 -4.65 -15.50
CA ARG A 96 -4.49 -5.38 -16.29
C ARG A 96 -5.10 -6.55 -17.06
N VAL A 97 -6.24 -7.04 -16.61
CA VAL A 97 -6.89 -8.20 -17.21
C VAL A 97 -8.31 -7.84 -17.57
N TRP A 98 -8.69 -8.09 -18.82
CA TRP A 98 -10.07 -7.92 -19.24
C TRP A 98 -10.90 -9.05 -18.62
N ALA A 99 -11.90 -8.66 -17.84
CA ALA A 99 -12.79 -9.62 -17.21
C ALA A 99 -14.22 -9.10 -17.37
N PRO A 100 -14.98 -9.65 -18.31
CA PRO A 100 -16.40 -9.25 -18.47
C PRO A 100 -17.15 -9.71 -17.23
N GLY A 101 -17.92 -8.84 -16.68
CA GLY A 101 -18.68 -9.12 -15.47
C GLY A 101 -19.68 -8.02 -15.26
N SER A 102 -19.35 -7.04 -14.45
CA SER A 102 -20.26 -5.93 -14.22
C SER A 102 -19.93 -4.77 -15.17
N PRO A 103 -20.93 -3.94 -15.52
CA PRO A 103 -20.68 -2.73 -16.31
C PRO A 103 -19.66 -1.80 -15.65
N ARG A 104 -19.66 -1.73 -14.32
CA ARG A 104 -18.72 -0.90 -13.60
C ARG A 104 -17.28 -1.37 -13.81
N ARG A 105 -17.06 -2.69 -13.80
CA ARG A 105 -15.72 -3.24 -14.00
C ARG A 105 -15.23 -2.97 -15.43
N THR A 106 -16.09 -3.09 -16.42
CA THR A 106 -15.77 -2.77 -17.80
C THR A 106 -15.40 -1.30 -17.94
N TRP A 107 -16.21 -0.43 -17.34
CA TRP A 107 -15.96 1.00 -17.39
C TRP A 107 -14.62 1.36 -16.73
N MET A 108 -14.35 0.80 -15.56
CA MET A 108 -13.09 1.06 -14.86
C MET A 108 -11.89 0.49 -15.60
N TYR A 109 -12.05 -0.66 -16.26
CA TYR A 109 -10.99 -1.21 -17.08
C TYR A 109 -10.54 -0.20 -18.14
N ARG A 110 -11.50 0.40 -18.84
CA ARG A 110 -11.19 1.40 -19.87
C ARG A 110 -10.62 2.67 -19.26
N ALA A 111 -11.22 3.15 -18.19
CA ALA A 111 -10.79 4.38 -17.54
C ALA A 111 -9.38 4.28 -16.98
N CYS A 112 -9.06 3.17 -16.33
CA CYS A 112 -7.73 2.97 -15.76
C CYS A 112 -6.66 2.83 -16.83
N ARG A 113 -6.96 2.17 -17.94
CA ARG A 113 -6.00 2.03 -19.02
C ARG A 113 -5.70 3.38 -19.68
N ALA A 114 -6.64 4.30 -19.71
CA ALA A 114 -6.45 5.63 -20.25
C ALA A 114 -5.90 6.62 -19.23
N CYS A 115 -5.86 6.24 -17.96
CA CYS A 115 -5.45 7.14 -16.89
C CYS A 115 -3.94 7.44 -16.96
N PRO A 116 -3.53 8.72 -16.91
CA PRO A 116 -2.10 9.05 -16.90
C PRO A 116 -1.31 8.42 -15.77
N ARG A 117 -1.95 8.16 -14.63
CA ARG A 117 -1.29 7.55 -13.47
C ARG A 117 -1.01 6.08 -13.66
N ASN A 118 -1.73 5.42 -14.56
CA ASN A 118 -1.54 4.01 -14.86
C ASN A 118 -0.68 3.79 -16.09
N ARG A 119 0.09 4.75 -16.44
CA ARG A 119 0.93 4.66 -17.58
C ARG A 119 2.19 3.91 -17.19
N SER A 120 2.18 2.69 -17.04
CA SER A 120 3.40 2.02 -16.83
C SER A 120 3.91 1.51 -18.02
N GLU A 121 4.65 1.71 -18.25
CA GLU A 121 5.36 0.80 -18.45
C GLU A 121 5.07 -0.42 -18.99
#